data_1964f62558ea0f00a620407ea2e51a16
#
_entry.id   1964f62558ea0f00a620407ea2e51a16
#
_cell.length_a   1.000
_cell.length_b   1.000
_cell.length_c   1.000
_cell.angle_alpha   90.00
_cell.angle_beta   90.00
_cell.angle_gamma   90.00
#
_symmetry.space_group_name_H-M   'P 1'
#
loop_
_entity.id
_entity.type
_entity.pdbx_description
1 polymer ?
#
loop_
_entity_poly.entity_id
_entity_poly.type
_entity_poly.pdbx_seq_one_letter_code
_entity_poly.pdbx_strand_id
1 'polypeptide(L)'
;AQDPRVHVRLYDGLALCFLGFPDQALRLCADARRYADASRHPFSEAMAQTISLRVHQLRGETATVAGQANAAIALCEEHEFVHYLAMSHILRGWARTQQESFEEGITEIQEGLSKERAIGALLFETYSLGLLADACIKNKRYTQALEFLQQVKLDEENTDHFYAAEIHRLLGETY
;
A
#
# COMPACT_ATOMS: atom_id res chain seq x y z
N ALA A 1 -24.35 2.57 -9.39
CA ALA A 1 -24.14 2.48 -7.93
C ALA A 1 -22.93 1.59 -7.67
N GLN A 2 -22.13 1.92 -6.65
CA GLN A 2 -21.01 1.10 -6.22
C GLN A 2 -21.48 -0.29 -5.79
N ASP A 3 -20.83 -1.35 -6.26
CA ASP A 3 -21.15 -2.72 -5.85
C ASP A 3 -20.49 -3.05 -4.50
N PRO A 4 -21.24 -3.25 -3.41
CA PRO A 4 -20.69 -3.52 -2.10
C PRO A 4 -19.86 -4.82 -2.05
N ARG A 5 -20.08 -5.76 -2.98
CA ARG A 5 -19.28 -6.99 -3.08
C ARG A 5 -17.83 -6.72 -3.39
N VAL A 6 -17.53 -5.65 -4.13
CA VAL A 6 -16.13 -5.23 -4.41
C VAL A 6 -15.44 -4.85 -3.11
N HIS A 7 -16.06 -3.96 -2.33
CA HIS A 7 -15.48 -3.46 -1.08
C HIS A 7 -15.21 -4.60 -0.09
N VAL A 8 -16.24 -5.42 0.20
CA VAL A 8 -16.12 -6.51 1.17
C VAL A 8 -14.99 -7.47 0.79
N ARG A 9 -14.93 -7.93 -0.48
CA ARG A 9 -13.89 -8.87 -0.90
C ARG A 9 -12.48 -8.32 -0.84
N LEU A 10 -12.29 -7.03 -1.09
CA LEU A 10 -10.97 -6.42 -1.04
C LEU A 10 -10.44 -6.35 0.40
N TYR A 11 -11.27 -5.92 1.34
CA TYR A 11 -10.86 -5.84 2.74
C TYR A 11 -10.77 -7.21 3.42
N ASP A 12 -11.64 -8.16 3.08
CA ASP A 12 -11.47 -9.56 3.48
C ASP A 12 -10.17 -10.14 2.92
N GLY A 13 -9.82 -9.80 1.67
CA GLY A 13 -8.56 -10.18 1.06
C GLY A 13 -7.35 -9.63 1.82
N LEU A 14 -7.36 -8.34 2.18
CA LEU A 14 -6.30 -7.75 3.01
C LEU A 14 -6.20 -8.45 4.38
N ALA A 15 -7.32 -8.66 5.05
CA ALA A 15 -7.36 -9.35 6.34
C ALA A 15 -6.78 -10.76 6.23
N LEU A 16 -7.15 -11.54 5.21
CA LEU A 16 -6.59 -12.86 4.95
C LEU A 16 -5.08 -12.82 4.69
N CYS A 17 -4.58 -11.79 4.00
CA CYS A 17 -3.16 -11.64 3.77
C CYS A 17 -2.40 -11.49 5.09
N PHE A 18 -2.87 -10.62 6.00
CA PHE A 18 -2.28 -10.44 7.32
C PHE A 18 -2.41 -11.69 8.23
N LEU A 19 -3.47 -12.47 8.05
CA LEU A 19 -3.67 -13.75 8.76
C LEU A 19 -2.83 -14.91 8.21
N GLY A 20 -2.01 -14.69 7.17
CA GLY A 20 -1.13 -15.70 6.59
C GLY A 20 -1.79 -16.57 5.50
N PHE A 21 -2.88 -16.10 4.91
CA PHE A 21 -3.58 -16.78 3.79
C PHE A 21 -3.47 -16.01 2.46
N PRO A 22 -2.25 -15.70 1.96
CA PRO A 22 -2.05 -14.81 0.82
C PRO A 22 -2.67 -15.31 -0.49
N ASP A 23 -2.75 -16.64 -0.69
CA ASP A 23 -3.39 -17.21 -1.90
C ASP A 23 -4.92 -17.06 -1.87
N GLN A 24 -5.52 -17.10 -0.68
CA GLN A 24 -6.94 -16.82 -0.53
C GLN A 24 -7.21 -15.32 -0.74
N ALA A 25 -6.34 -14.46 -0.24
CA ALA A 25 -6.40 -13.02 -0.48
C ALA A 25 -6.42 -12.70 -1.99
N LEU A 26 -5.52 -13.29 -2.77
CA LEU A 26 -5.49 -13.07 -4.23
C LEU A 26 -6.78 -13.54 -4.92
N ARG A 27 -7.37 -14.67 -4.50
CA ARG A 27 -8.65 -15.12 -5.06
C ARG A 27 -9.76 -14.09 -4.81
N LEU A 28 -9.85 -13.54 -3.61
CA LEU A 28 -10.83 -12.49 -3.29
C LEU A 28 -10.57 -11.21 -4.08
N CYS A 29 -9.32 -10.80 -4.26
CA CYS A 29 -8.97 -9.67 -5.12
C CYS A 29 -9.38 -9.90 -6.58
N ALA A 30 -9.14 -11.09 -7.12
CA ALA A 30 -9.57 -11.44 -8.47
C ALA A 30 -11.09 -11.41 -8.63
N ASP A 31 -11.83 -11.91 -7.63
CA ASP A 31 -13.29 -11.82 -7.60
C ASP A 31 -13.78 -10.38 -7.54
N ALA A 32 -13.16 -9.54 -6.67
CA ALA A 32 -13.49 -8.14 -6.56
C ALA A 32 -13.27 -7.38 -7.88
N ARG A 33 -12.16 -7.65 -8.57
CA ARG A 33 -11.90 -7.07 -9.90
C ARG A 33 -12.97 -7.46 -10.92
N ARG A 34 -13.39 -8.73 -10.97
CA ARG A 34 -14.47 -9.16 -11.86
C ARG A 34 -15.81 -8.44 -11.58
N TYR A 35 -16.14 -8.19 -10.30
CA TYR A 35 -17.33 -7.41 -9.94
C TYR A 35 -17.18 -5.93 -10.29
N ALA A 36 -15.99 -5.34 -10.10
CA ALA A 36 -15.71 -3.97 -10.48
C ALA A 36 -15.87 -3.78 -11.99
N ASP A 37 -15.25 -4.64 -12.79
CA ASP A 37 -15.35 -4.64 -14.27
C ASP A 37 -16.79 -4.78 -14.74
N ALA A 38 -17.56 -5.71 -14.15
CA ALA A 38 -18.96 -5.92 -14.48
C ALA A 38 -19.86 -4.71 -14.13
N SER A 39 -19.51 -3.98 -13.07
CA SER A 39 -20.28 -2.79 -12.64
C SER A 39 -20.01 -1.56 -13.52
N ARG A 40 -18.89 -1.53 -14.24
CA ARG A 40 -18.38 -0.38 -15.01
C ARG A 40 -18.39 0.92 -14.20
N HIS A 41 -18.07 0.81 -12.91
CA HIS A 41 -18.04 1.94 -12.00
C HIS A 41 -16.59 2.34 -11.72
N PRO A 42 -16.09 3.49 -12.23
CA PRO A 42 -14.66 3.83 -12.18
C PRO A 42 -14.07 3.81 -10.76
N PHE A 43 -14.82 4.25 -9.76
CA PHE A 43 -14.38 4.20 -8.37
C PHE A 43 -14.17 2.75 -7.87
N SER A 44 -15.06 1.82 -8.24
CA SER A 44 -14.91 0.39 -7.89
C SER A 44 -13.70 -0.22 -8.58
N GLU A 45 -13.44 0.18 -9.82
CA GLU A 45 -12.26 -0.27 -10.58
C GLU A 45 -10.96 0.26 -9.96
N ALA A 46 -10.89 1.56 -9.63
CA ALA A 46 -9.73 2.17 -8.98
C ALA A 46 -9.44 1.51 -7.62
N MET A 47 -10.47 1.32 -6.79
CA MET A 47 -10.36 0.63 -5.52
C MET A 47 -9.86 -0.81 -5.70
N ALA A 48 -10.44 -1.57 -6.65
CA ALA A 48 -10.08 -2.96 -6.90
C ALA A 48 -8.63 -3.09 -7.40
N GLN A 49 -8.19 -2.20 -8.29
CA GLN A 49 -6.81 -2.17 -8.77
C GLN A 49 -5.84 -1.87 -7.63
N THR A 50 -6.05 -0.77 -6.92
CA THR A 50 -5.11 -0.28 -5.89
C THR A 50 -5.00 -1.24 -4.70
N ILE A 51 -6.12 -1.76 -4.18
CA ILE A 51 -6.08 -2.69 -3.04
C ILE A 51 -5.49 -4.04 -3.45
N SER A 52 -5.77 -4.51 -4.68
CA SER A 52 -5.10 -5.73 -5.19
C SER A 52 -3.59 -5.54 -5.30
N LEU A 53 -3.11 -4.37 -5.74
CA LEU A 53 -1.67 -4.06 -5.76
C LEU A 53 -1.04 -4.12 -4.38
N ARG A 54 -1.74 -3.70 -3.33
CA ARG A 54 -1.26 -3.84 -1.94
C ARG A 54 -1.11 -5.31 -1.54
N VAL A 55 -2.04 -6.18 -1.90
CA VAL A 55 -1.90 -7.63 -1.66
C VAL A 55 -0.69 -8.20 -2.40
N HIS A 56 -0.45 -7.79 -3.65
CA HIS A 56 0.77 -8.18 -4.39
C HIS A 56 2.05 -7.63 -3.73
N GLN A 57 2.00 -6.41 -3.20
CA GLN A 57 3.11 -5.82 -2.45
C GLN A 57 3.43 -6.63 -1.19
N LEU A 58 2.42 -6.97 -0.37
CA LEU A 58 2.58 -7.79 0.85
C LEU A 58 3.13 -9.19 0.55
N ARG A 59 2.93 -9.70 -0.66
CA ARG A 59 3.52 -10.96 -1.16
C ARG A 59 4.93 -10.80 -1.74
N GLY A 60 5.47 -9.57 -1.82
CA GLY A 60 6.77 -9.29 -2.43
C GLY A 60 6.80 -9.40 -3.95
N GLU A 61 5.67 -9.34 -4.62
CA GLU A 61 5.53 -9.53 -6.08
C GLU A 61 5.86 -8.22 -6.85
N THR A 62 7.11 -7.78 -6.74
CA THR A 62 7.60 -6.50 -7.29
C THR A 62 7.25 -6.30 -8.77
N ALA A 63 7.45 -7.31 -9.60
CA ALA A 63 7.19 -7.21 -11.04
C ALA A 63 5.71 -6.93 -11.35
N THR A 64 4.80 -7.56 -10.60
CA THR A 64 3.35 -7.34 -10.73
C THR A 64 2.99 -5.91 -10.34
N VAL A 65 3.51 -5.42 -9.20
CA VAL A 65 3.24 -4.06 -8.74
C VAL A 65 3.80 -3.03 -9.73
N ALA A 66 5.05 -3.18 -10.16
CA ALA A 66 5.68 -2.29 -11.13
C ALA A 66 4.91 -2.23 -12.46
N GLY A 67 4.43 -3.39 -12.94
CA GLY A 67 3.72 -3.48 -14.21
C GLY A 67 2.28 -2.90 -14.20
N GLN A 68 1.62 -2.91 -13.05
CA GLN A 68 0.20 -2.53 -12.95
C GLN A 68 -0.04 -1.17 -12.29
N ALA A 69 0.92 -0.63 -11.52
CA ALA A 69 0.72 0.61 -10.77
C ALA A 69 0.40 1.82 -11.68
N ASN A 70 1.02 1.91 -12.86
CA ASN A 70 0.76 3.01 -13.80
C ASN A 70 -0.69 3.04 -14.31
N ALA A 71 -1.29 1.87 -14.53
CA ALA A 71 -2.70 1.80 -14.93
C ALA A 71 -3.64 2.28 -13.81
N ALA A 72 -3.35 1.89 -12.56
CA ALA A 72 -4.12 2.36 -11.40
C ALA A 72 -3.98 3.89 -11.21
N ILE A 73 -2.77 4.43 -11.39
CA ILE A 73 -2.50 5.88 -11.32
C ILE A 73 -3.30 6.62 -12.40
N ALA A 74 -3.20 6.19 -13.66
CA ALA A 74 -3.89 6.84 -14.77
C ALA A 74 -5.41 6.86 -14.57
N LEU A 75 -6.01 5.76 -14.10
CA LEU A 75 -7.43 5.70 -13.79
C LEU A 75 -7.81 6.66 -12.64
N CYS A 76 -6.96 6.74 -11.61
CA CYS A 76 -7.22 7.63 -10.48
C CYS A 76 -7.05 9.12 -10.85
N GLU A 77 -6.10 9.44 -11.73
CA GLU A 77 -5.93 10.80 -12.27
C GLU A 77 -7.11 11.23 -13.13
N GLU A 78 -7.57 10.36 -14.04
CA GLU A 78 -8.72 10.63 -14.92
C GLU A 78 -10.00 10.98 -14.15
N HIS A 79 -10.19 10.35 -12.99
CA HIS A 79 -11.40 10.49 -12.18
C HIS A 79 -11.20 11.27 -10.86
N GLU A 80 -10.04 11.84 -10.64
CA GLU A 80 -9.68 12.64 -9.45
C GLU A 80 -9.86 11.87 -8.11
N PHE A 81 -9.56 10.56 -8.10
CA PHE A 81 -9.65 9.73 -6.90
C PHE A 81 -8.40 9.88 -6.01
N VAL A 82 -8.30 10.99 -5.30
CA VAL A 82 -7.11 11.44 -4.56
C VAL A 82 -6.54 10.37 -3.64
N HIS A 83 -7.37 9.66 -2.88
CA HIS A 83 -6.93 8.62 -1.95
C HIS A 83 -6.27 7.43 -2.68
N TYR A 84 -6.96 6.85 -3.67
CA TYR A 84 -6.41 5.71 -4.42
C TYR A 84 -5.22 6.10 -5.29
N LEU A 85 -5.17 7.35 -5.76
CA LEU A 85 -4.02 7.91 -6.45
C LEU A 85 -2.79 7.94 -5.53
N ALA A 86 -2.92 8.48 -4.32
CA ALA A 86 -1.85 8.51 -3.32
C ALA A 86 -1.35 7.11 -2.97
N MET A 87 -2.27 6.17 -2.71
CA MET A 87 -1.94 4.76 -2.45
C MET A 87 -1.20 4.12 -3.63
N SER A 88 -1.63 4.37 -4.87
CA SER A 88 -0.99 3.80 -6.07
C SER A 88 0.43 4.33 -6.26
N HIS A 89 0.67 5.61 -5.95
CA HIS A 89 2.03 6.18 -5.92
C HIS A 89 2.90 5.52 -4.85
N ILE A 90 2.39 5.32 -3.63
CA ILE A 90 3.13 4.63 -2.56
C ILE A 90 3.56 3.23 -3.02
N LEU A 91 2.65 2.47 -3.63
CA LEU A 91 2.94 1.11 -4.10
C LEU A 91 3.93 1.10 -5.28
N ARG A 92 3.82 2.04 -6.21
CA ARG A 92 4.81 2.19 -7.30
C ARG A 92 6.18 2.60 -6.76
N GLY A 93 6.21 3.52 -5.80
CA GLY A 93 7.43 3.93 -5.11
C GLY A 93 8.10 2.74 -4.42
N TRP A 94 7.33 1.90 -3.72
CA TRP A 94 7.84 0.64 -3.16
C TRP A 94 8.45 -0.25 -4.26
N ALA A 95 7.77 -0.47 -5.37
CA ALA A 95 8.31 -1.31 -6.45
C ALA A 95 9.62 -0.77 -7.01
N ARG A 96 9.78 0.57 -7.12
CA ARG A 96 11.03 1.21 -7.51
C ARG A 96 12.15 0.94 -6.52
N THR A 97 11.87 1.01 -5.22
CA THR A 97 12.91 0.70 -4.20
C THR A 97 13.37 -0.76 -4.26
N GLN A 98 12.49 -1.70 -4.62
CA GLN A 98 12.85 -3.09 -4.83
C GLN A 98 13.70 -3.31 -6.11
N GLN A 99 13.68 -2.35 -7.03
CA GLN A 99 14.49 -2.31 -8.26
C GLN A 99 15.73 -1.41 -8.10
N GLU A 100 16.12 -1.11 -6.88
CA GLU A 100 17.28 -0.28 -6.52
C GLU A 100 17.19 1.21 -6.93
N SER A 101 16.04 1.68 -7.44
CA SER A 101 15.76 3.10 -7.68
C SER A 101 15.31 3.78 -6.39
N PHE A 102 16.20 3.80 -5.38
CA PHE A 102 15.86 4.19 -4.01
C PHE A 102 15.40 5.64 -3.89
N GLU A 103 16.09 6.59 -4.54
CA GLU A 103 15.77 8.02 -4.42
C GLU A 103 14.36 8.32 -4.94
N GLU A 104 14.08 7.88 -6.18
CA GLU A 104 12.76 8.08 -6.78
C GLU A 104 11.68 7.36 -6.01
N GLY A 105 11.97 6.13 -5.56
CA GLY A 105 11.00 5.33 -4.80
C GLY A 105 10.67 5.96 -3.45
N ILE A 106 11.67 6.37 -2.68
CA ILE A 106 11.49 7.04 -1.38
C ILE A 106 10.71 8.34 -1.56
N THR A 107 11.11 9.18 -2.53
CA THR A 107 10.41 10.44 -2.83
C THR A 107 8.94 10.20 -3.15
N GLU A 108 8.65 9.22 -4.00
CA GLU A 108 7.28 8.92 -4.41
C GLU A 108 6.42 8.39 -3.24
N ILE A 109 6.98 7.55 -2.36
CA ILE A 109 6.26 7.10 -1.15
C ILE A 109 5.98 8.28 -0.22
N GLN A 110 6.95 9.18 -0.02
CA GLN A 110 6.78 10.37 0.83
C GLN A 110 5.71 11.33 0.29
N GLU A 111 5.68 11.57 -1.01
CA GLU A 111 4.66 12.40 -1.65
C GLU A 111 3.27 11.77 -1.51
N GLY A 112 3.14 10.46 -1.72
CA GLY A 112 1.90 9.74 -1.51
C GLY A 112 1.42 9.81 -0.06
N LEU A 113 2.29 9.55 0.91
CA LEU A 113 1.99 9.66 2.33
C LEU A 113 1.58 11.09 2.72
N SER A 114 2.25 12.11 2.18
CA SER A 114 1.89 13.52 2.41
C SER A 114 0.47 13.83 1.92
N LYS A 115 0.08 13.30 0.75
CA LYS A 115 -1.27 13.44 0.20
C LYS A 115 -2.31 12.73 1.07
N GLU A 116 -2.03 11.52 1.56
CA GLU A 116 -2.92 10.80 2.48
C GLU A 116 -3.13 11.57 3.79
N ARG A 117 -2.06 12.12 4.36
CA ARG A 117 -2.13 12.98 5.55
C ARG A 117 -2.97 14.22 5.31
N ALA A 118 -2.82 14.86 4.16
CA ALA A 118 -3.56 16.08 3.82
C ALA A 118 -5.08 15.87 3.72
N ILE A 119 -5.54 14.68 3.36
CA ILE A 119 -6.97 14.31 3.30
C ILE A 119 -7.46 13.58 4.55
N GLY A 120 -6.60 13.40 5.58
CA GLY A 120 -6.94 12.70 6.81
C GLY A 120 -7.07 11.16 6.67
N ALA A 121 -6.53 10.57 5.62
CA ALA A 121 -6.57 9.12 5.38
C ALA A 121 -5.41 8.41 6.10
N LEU A 122 -5.49 8.25 7.41
CA LEU A 122 -4.39 7.79 8.26
C LEU A 122 -4.36 6.28 8.51
N LEU A 123 -5.36 5.53 8.06
CA LEU A 123 -5.50 4.09 8.34
C LEU A 123 -4.26 3.25 7.97
N PHE A 124 -3.48 3.66 6.99
CA PHE A 124 -2.29 2.95 6.52
C PHE A 124 -1.00 3.77 6.68
N GLU A 125 -1.00 4.75 7.58
CA GLU A 125 0.18 5.59 7.81
C GLU A 125 1.36 4.79 8.33
N THR A 126 1.14 3.94 9.34
CA THR A 126 2.16 3.04 9.90
C THR A 126 2.75 2.10 8.83
N TYR A 127 1.91 1.57 7.97
CA TYR A 127 2.35 0.75 6.84
C TYR A 127 3.25 1.54 5.88
N SER A 128 2.86 2.75 5.49
CA SER A 128 3.63 3.60 4.57
C SER A 128 4.97 4.04 5.16
N LEU A 129 5.00 4.36 6.46
CA LEU A 129 6.24 4.64 7.20
C LEU A 129 7.17 3.42 7.26
N GLY A 130 6.61 2.23 7.42
CA GLY A 130 7.36 0.98 7.35
C GLY A 130 8.00 0.74 5.97
N LEU A 131 7.28 1.02 4.88
CA LEU A 131 7.86 0.93 3.52
C LEU A 131 9.01 1.92 3.31
N LEU A 132 8.90 3.15 3.85
CA LEU A 132 9.99 4.14 3.81
C LEU A 132 11.20 3.68 4.61
N ALA A 133 11.00 3.15 5.80
CA ALA A 133 12.08 2.62 6.63
C ALA A 133 12.79 1.44 5.96
N ASP A 134 12.05 0.46 5.41
CA ASP A 134 12.62 -0.68 4.67
C ASP A 134 13.48 -0.21 3.49
N ALA A 135 12.98 0.75 2.71
CA ALA A 135 13.72 1.34 1.59
C ALA A 135 15.03 2.00 2.05
N CYS A 136 14.99 2.75 3.17
CA CYS A 136 16.17 3.38 3.74
C CYS A 136 17.17 2.35 4.27
N ILE A 137 16.71 1.29 4.95
CA ILE A 137 17.59 0.20 5.44
C ILE A 137 18.29 -0.48 4.27
N LYS A 138 17.57 -0.84 3.21
CA LYS A 138 18.14 -1.45 2.00
C LYS A 138 19.17 -0.54 1.33
N ASN A 139 18.96 0.77 1.39
CA ASN A 139 19.91 1.78 0.89
C ASN A 139 20.97 2.18 1.93
N LYS A 140 21.09 1.46 3.07
CA LYS A 140 22.04 1.69 4.16
C LYS A 140 21.92 3.07 4.83
N ARG A 141 20.76 3.70 4.78
CA ARG A 141 20.43 4.99 5.40
C ARG A 141 19.75 4.78 6.75
N TYR A 142 20.43 4.12 7.68
CA TYR A 142 19.84 3.69 8.96
C TYR A 142 19.31 4.85 9.81
N THR A 143 20.00 6.01 9.83
CA THR A 143 19.51 7.20 10.55
C THR A 143 18.15 7.66 10.01
N GLN A 144 18.01 7.74 8.69
CA GLN A 144 16.76 8.14 8.06
C GLN A 144 15.64 7.10 8.28
N ALA A 145 16.00 5.81 8.27
CA ALA A 145 15.06 4.75 8.61
C ALA A 145 14.50 4.92 10.03
N LEU A 146 15.37 5.21 11.01
CA LEU A 146 14.96 5.48 12.40
C LEU A 146 14.05 6.70 12.50
N GLU A 147 14.29 7.77 11.73
CA GLU A 147 13.43 8.97 11.70
C GLU A 147 12.01 8.63 11.23
N PHE A 148 11.85 7.73 10.27
CA PHE A 148 10.52 7.26 9.85
C PHE A 148 9.87 6.36 10.92
N LEU A 149 10.63 5.42 11.49
CA LEU A 149 10.11 4.51 12.52
C LEU A 149 9.70 5.24 13.80
N GLN A 150 10.37 6.34 14.17
CA GLN A 150 10.00 7.18 15.31
C GLN A 150 8.69 7.96 15.12
N GLN A 151 8.21 8.12 13.89
CA GLN A 151 6.91 8.73 13.62
C GLN A 151 5.75 7.75 13.84
N VAL A 152 6.03 6.45 13.90
CA VAL A 152 5.02 5.42 14.11
C VAL A 152 4.48 5.51 15.54
N LYS A 153 3.15 5.58 15.67
CA LYS A 153 2.45 5.57 16.95
C LYS A 153 1.83 4.19 17.16
N LEU A 154 2.46 3.38 17.99
CA LEU A 154 1.96 2.05 18.40
C LEU A 154 1.32 2.12 19.80
N ASP A 155 0.56 3.17 20.11
CA ASP A 155 -0.18 3.31 21.34
C ASP A 155 -1.53 2.57 21.27
N GLU A 156 -2.15 2.33 22.44
CA GLU A 156 -3.41 1.57 22.54
C GLU A 156 -4.59 2.23 21.82
N GLU A 157 -4.50 3.51 21.48
CA GLU A 157 -5.52 4.28 20.78
C GLU A 157 -5.39 4.19 19.25
N ASN A 158 -4.24 3.72 18.76
CA ASN A 158 -3.97 3.61 17.33
C ASN A 158 -4.44 2.25 16.77
N THR A 159 -5.22 2.27 15.72
CA THR A 159 -5.80 1.08 15.09
C THR A 159 -4.87 0.33 14.14
N ASP A 160 -3.65 0.84 13.88
CA ASP A 160 -2.71 0.31 12.88
C ASP A 160 -1.83 -0.85 13.38
N HIS A 161 -2.29 -1.60 14.39
CA HIS A 161 -1.51 -2.72 14.98
C HIS A 161 -1.23 -3.87 14.01
N PHE A 162 -1.94 -3.95 12.88
CA PHE A 162 -1.74 -5.02 11.91
C PHE A 162 -0.33 -5.03 11.29
N TYR A 163 0.40 -3.91 11.31
CA TYR A 163 1.75 -3.80 10.79
C TYR A 163 2.83 -3.71 11.89
N ALA A 164 2.44 -3.77 13.16
CA ALA A 164 3.35 -3.59 14.31
C ALA A 164 4.52 -4.59 14.32
N ALA A 165 4.27 -5.86 13.98
CA ALA A 165 5.32 -6.87 13.92
C ALA A 165 6.43 -6.51 12.93
N GLU A 166 6.06 -5.96 11.76
CA GLU A 166 7.01 -5.51 10.75
C GLU A 166 7.78 -4.27 11.23
N ILE A 167 7.13 -3.33 11.89
CA ILE A 167 7.81 -2.16 12.49
C ILE A 167 8.87 -2.61 13.51
N HIS A 168 8.54 -3.57 14.38
CA HIS A 168 9.52 -4.10 15.34
C HIS A 168 10.67 -4.85 14.65
N ARG A 169 10.41 -5.58 13.56
CA ARG A 169 11.47 -6.22 12.76
C ARG A 169 12.40 -5.17 12.17
N LEU A 170 11.85 -4.12 11.55
CA LEU A 170 12.63 -3.02 10.96
C LEU A 170 13.46 -2.26 12.00
N LEU A 171 12.89 -2.01 13.20
CA LEU A 171 13.64 -1.43 14.33
C LEU A 171 14.85 -2.30 14.68
N GLY A 172 14.68 -3.63 14.74
CA GLY A 172 15.79 -4.55 15.01
C GLY A 172 16.89 -4.55 13.94
N GLU A 173 16.59 -4.19 12.70
CA GLU A 173 17.57 -4.10 11.60
C GLU A 173 18.33 -2.76 11.59
N THR A 174 17.85 -1.75 12.32
CA THR A 174 18.50 -0.43 12.39
C THR A 174 19.52 -0.32 13.53
N TYR A 175 19.60 -1.30 14.44
CA TYR A 175 20.56 -1.40 15.54
C TYR A 175 21.66 -2.42 15.24
#